data_218c0cb0e12a592a0d9d1363c349790a
#
_entry.id   218c0cb0e12a592a0d9d1363c349790a
#
_cell.length_a   1.000
_cell.length_b   1.000
_cell.length_c   1.000
_cell.angle_alpha   90.00
_cell.angle_beta   90.00
_cell.angle_gamma   90.00
#
_symmetry.space_group_name_H-M   'P 1'
#
loop_
_entity.id
_entity.type
_entity.pdbx_description
1 polymer ?
#
loop_
_entity_poly.entity_id
_entity_poly.type
_entity_poly.pdbx_seq_one_letter_code
_entity_poly.pdbx_strand_id
1 'polypeptide(L)'
;MTAPDPATPGEAGVSAPGLVGTWRVVTVERTTENGDVVEPFGSDPDGILIYGADGMTTAVVGASGRPLLDLDLIEARVTAPDADLAEAFRTASGFAGSYEITGDVVVHRILVSTVPNWVGTEQVRPFAIDGDLLTLRPPGWRLVARRLGAGS
;
A
#
# COMPACT_ATOMS: atom_id res chain seq x y z
N MET A 1 7.40 35.16 4.64
CA MET A 1 7.47 34.57 4.48
C MET A 1 6.78 33.68 4.36
N THR A 2 6.46 33.31 4.30
CA THR A 2 5.83 32.59 4.37
C THR A 2 5.96 31.51 3.76
N ALA A 3 6.07 31.04 3.82
CA ALA A 3 6.15 30.12 3.51
C ALA A 3 5.61 29.60 2.85
N PRO A 4 5.60 29.74 2.54
CA PRO A 4 5.14 29.31 2.02
C PRO A 4 4.50 28.57 1.78
N ASP A 5 4.45 29.02 1.68
CA ASP A 5 3.59 28.34 1.55
C ASP A 5 3.74 27.08 1.02
N PRO A 6 3.92 26.38 1.71
CA PRO A 6 4.14 25.04 1.46
C PRO A 6 3.03 24.54 0.63
N ALA A 7 1.99 24.99 0.92
CA ALA A 7 0.86 24.49 0.26
C ALA A 7 1.03 24.71 -1.17
N THR A 8 1.56 25.78 -1.46
CA THR A 8 1.68 26.10 -2.79
C THR A 8 2.35 25.08 -3.55
N PRO A 9 3.46 24.78 -3.23
CA PRO A 9 4.20 23.78 -3.96
C PRO A 9 3.33 22.59 -3.96
N GLY A 10 2.71 22.49 -2.95
CA GLY A 10 1.90 21.38 -2.83
C GLY A 10 1.00 21.40 -3.97
N GLU A 11 0.76 22.51 -4.39
CA GLU A 11 -0.12 22.55 -5.36
C GLU A 11 0.34 21.76 -6.39
N ALA A 12 1.45 21.76 -6.54
CA ALA A 12 2.01 20.98 -7.51
C ALA A 12 1.37 19.68 -7.32
N GLY A 13 1.43 19.30 -6.22
CA GLY A 13 0.87 18.11 -5.94
C GLY A 13 -0.52 18.26 -6.38
N VAL A 14 -0.77 19.34 -6.91
CA VAL A 14 -1.95 19.59 -7.39
C VAL A 14 -2.53 18.44 -8.04
N SER A 15 -1.84 17.83 -8.77
CA SER A 15 -2.36 16.70 -9.40
C SER A 15 -2.69 15.70 -8.35
N ALA A 16 -2.21 15.92 -7.18
CA ALA A 16 -2.40 14.94 -6.16
C ALA A 16 -3.83 14.82 -5.71
N PRO A 17 -4.68 15.79 -5.90
CA PRO A 17 -6.03 15.65 -5.40
C PRO A 17 -6.61 14.33 -5.84
N GLY A 18 -6.25 13.85 -6.96
CA GLY A 18 -6.78 12.60 -7.39
C GLY A 18 -6.30 11.43 -6.54
N LEU A 19 -5.09 11.52 -6.02
CA LEU A 19 -4.54 10.40 -5.26
C LEU A 19 -4.84 10.50 -3.77
N VAL A 20 -4.93 11.70 -3.24
CA VAL A 20 -5.18 11.87 -1.80
C VAL A 20 -6.49 11.23 -1.41
N GLY A 21 -6.46 10.43 -0.38
CA GLY A 21 -7.66 9.78 0.14
C GLY A 21 -7.37 8.37 0.60
N THR A 22 -8.42 7.64 0.88
CA THR A 22 -8.36 6.27 1.34
C THR A 22 -8.94 5.36 0.28
N TRP A 23 -8.23 4.27 0.03
CA TRP A 23 -8.56 3.35 -1.06
C TRP A 23 -8.63 1.94 -0.52
N ARG A 24 -9.65 1.21 -0.94
CA ARG A 24 -9.76 -0.20 -0.59
C ARG A 24 -9.13 -1.03 -1.69
N VAL A 25 -8.23 -1.92 -1.32
CA VAL A 25 -7.56 -2.77 -2.31
C VAL A 25 -8.55 -3.76 -2.89
N VAL A 26 -8.58 -3.89 -4.20
CA VAL A 26 -9.46 -4.79 -4.92
C VAL A 26 -8.70 -6.01 -5.41
N THR A 27 -7.54 -5.80 -6.03
CA THR A 27 -6.70 -6.91 -6.49
C THR A 27 -5.23 -6.55 -6.34
N VAL A 28 -4.42 -7.58 -6.13
CA VAL A 28 -2.97 -7.45 -6.17
C VAL A 28 -2.46 -8.60 -7.00
N GLU A 29 -1.77 -8.29 -8.09
CA GLU A 29 -1.22 -9.30 -8.99
C GLU A 29 0.28 -9.15 -9.10
N ARG A 30 0.96 -10.25 -9.24
CA ARG A 30 2.39 -10.26 -9.50
C ARG A 30 2.67 -11.11 -10.72
N THR A 31 3.54 -10.63 -11.60
CA THR A 31 3.96 -11.40 -12.75
C THR A 31 5.26 -12.09 -12.38
N THR A 32 5.30 -13.40 -12.52
CA THR A 32 6.49 -14.18 -12.19
C THR A 32 7.49 -14.09 -13.33
N GLU A 33 8.68 -14.62 -13.10
CA GLU A 33 9.72 -14.62 -14.13
C GLU A 33 9.28 -15.38 -15.36
N ASN A 34 8.40 -16.36 -15.21
CA ASN A 34 7.92 -17.14 -16.34
C ASN A 34 6.77 -16.46 -17.07
N GLY A 35 6.36 -15.30 -16.62
CA GLY A 35 5.24 -14.59 -17.24
C GLY A 35 3.87 -14.95 -16.66
N ASP A 36 3.82 -15.83 -15.68
CA ASP A 36 2.55 -16.18 -15.07
C ASP A 36 2.08 -15.06 -14.13
N VAL A 37 0.78 -14.85 -14.07
CA VAL A 37 0.20 -13.87 -13.16
C VAL A 37 -0.34 -14.62 -11.95
N VAL A 38 0.09 -14.22 -10.77
CA VAL A 38 -0.36 -14.83 -9.52
C VAL A 38 -0.94 -13.75 -8.62
N GLU A 39 -1.77 -14.17 -7.68
CA GLU A 39 -2.38 -13.27 -6.71
C GLU A 39 -1.86 -13.64 -5.32
N PRO A 40 -0.79 -12.99 -4.87
CA PRO A 40 -0.15 -13.38 -3.61
C PRO A 40 -1.04 -13.28 -2.38
N PHE A 41 -2.07 -12.45 -2.43
CA PHE A 41 -3.00 -12.29 -1.32
C PHE A 41 -4.39 -12.85 -1.66
N GLY A 42 -4.46 -13.72 -2.67
CA GLY A 42 -5.73 -14.34 -3.07
C GLY A 42 -6.55 -13.44 -3.96
N SER A 43 -7.72 -13.93 -4.34
CA SER A 43 -8.57 -13.24 -5.31
C SER A 43 -9.41 -12.14 -4.67
N ASP A 44 -9.47 -12.09 -3.35
CA ASP A 44 -10.28 -11.09 -2.66
C ASP A 44 -9.53 -10.62 -1.42
N PRO A 45 -8.43 -9.88 -1.59
CA PRO A 45 -7.59 -9.47 -0.46
C PRO A 45 -8.28 -8.43 0.41
N ASP A 46 -7.87 -8.38 1.67
CA ASP A 46 -8.26 -7.30 2.54
C ASP A 46 -7.13 -6.29 2.51
N GLY A 47 -7.41 -5.05 2.22
CA GLY A 47 -6.33 -4.06 2.20
C GLY A 47 -6.82 -2.64 2.13
N ILE A 48 -6.06 -1.77 2.75
CA ILE A 48 -6.34 -0.33 2.75
C ILE A 48 -5.04 0.37 2.38
N LEU A 49 -5.18 1.39 1.55
CA LEU A 49 -4.08 2.23 1.11
C LEU A 49 -4.53 3.67 1.35
N ILE A 50 -3.70 4.45 2.01
CA ILE A 50 -4.03 5.83 2.34
C ILE A 50 -2.94 6.75 1.81
N TYR A 51 -3.35 7.79 1.11
CA TYR A 51 -2.45 8.88 0.72
C TYR A 51 -2.96 10.13 1.43
N GLY A 52 -2.19 10.60 2.38
CA GLY A 52 -2.58 11.78 3.16
C GLY A 52 -2.21 13.08 2.46
N ALA A 53 -3.00 14.09 2.68
CA ALA A 53 -2.71 15.42 2.12
C ALA A 53 -1.42 15.99 2.70
N ASP A 54 -0.94 15.42 3.80
CA ASP A 54 0.28 15.87 4.45
C ASP A 54 1.54 15.21 3.86
N GLY A 55 1.39 14.43 2.79
CA GLY A 55 2.54 13.79 2.16
C GLY A 55 2.90 12.45 2.75
N MET A 56 2.08 11.93 3.64
CA MET A 56 2.33 10.60 4.22
C MET A 56 1.45 9.54 3.58
N THR A 57 1.94 8.32 3.54
CA THR A 57 1.20 7.22 2.95
C THR A 57 1.40 5.96 3.79
N THR A 58 0.41 5.09 3.76
CA THR A 58 0.52 3.79 4.40
C THR A 58 -0.36 2.82 3.63
N ALA A 59 0.02 1.57 3.66
CA ALA A 59 -0.78 0.50 3.09
C ALA A 59 -0.63 -0.74 3.92
N VAL A 60 -1.72 -1.45 4.11
CA VAL A 60 -1.68 -2.78 4.73
C VAL A 60 -2.57 -3.65 3.88
N VAL A 61 -2.06 -4.80 3.46
CA VAL A 61 -2.83 -5.73 2.66
C VAL A 61 -2.60 -7.14 3.19
N GLY A 62 -3.63 -7.94 3.21
CA GLY A 62 -3.52 -9.32 3.62
C GLY A 62 -4.50 -10.18 2.86
N ALA A 63 -4.25 -11.48 2.85
CA ALA A 63 -5.19 -12.43 2.29
C ALA A 63 -6.44 -12.46 3.17
N SER A 64 -7.60 -12.65 2.58
CA SER A 64 -8.81 -12.82 3.39
C SER A 64 -8.79 -14.21 4.00
N GLY A 65 -9.52 -14.36 5.10
CA GLY A 65 -9.64 -15.69 5.72
C GLY A 65 -8.38 -16.21 6.36
N ARG A 66 -7.46 -15.34 6.75
CA ARG A 66 -6.23 -15.79 7.39
C ARG A 66 -6.54 -16.51 8.69
N PRO A 67 -5.87 -17.64 8.97
CA PRO A 67 -6.11 -18.36 10.22
C PRO A 67 -5.76 -17.49 11.40
N LEU A 68 -6.59 -17.57 12.43
CA LEU A 68 -6.28 -16.87 13.67
C LEU A 68 -5.16 -17.59 14.40
N LEU A 69 -4.33 -16.82 15.10
CA LEU A 69 -3.36 -17.40 15.98
C LEU A 69 -4.09 -17.76 17.27
N ASP A 70 -3.69 -18.85 17.89
CA ASP A 70 -4.45 -19.44 19.01
C ASP A 70 -4.02 -18.86 20.34
N LEU A 71 -3.76 -17.56 20.38
CA LEU A 71 -3.30 -16.89 21.57
C LEU A 71 -3.79 -15.47 21.60
N ASP A 72 -3.66 -14.83 22.75
CA ASP A 72 -4.03 -13.44 22.87
C ASP A 72 -3.16 -12.54 22.01
N LEU A 73 -3.71 -11.39 21.71
CA LEU A 73 -3.15 -10.49 20.74
C LEU A 73 -1.65 -10.31 20.75
N ILE A 74 -1.14 -9.83 21.84
CA ILE A 74 0.29 -9.50 21.87
C ILE A 74 1.13 -10.73 21.99
N GLU A 75 0.69 -11.68 22.78
CA GLU A 75 1.47 -12.88 22.99
C GLU A 75 1.57 -13.75 21.76
N ALA A 76 0.55 -13.75 20.93
CA ALA A 76 0.59 -14.55 19.73
C ALA A 76 1.80 -14.25 18.86
N ARG A 77 2.23 -13.00 18.85
CA ARG A 77 3.36 -12.61 18.00
C ARG A 77 4.68 -13.18 18.52
N VAL A 78 4.73 -13.54 19.77
CA VAL A 78 5.98 -13.94 20.40
C VAL A 78 6.05 -15.43 20.65
N THR A 79 4.92 -16.05 20.99
CA THR A 79 4.93 -17.42 21.46
C THR A 79 4.18 -18.41 20.59
N ALA A 80 3.51 -17.95 19.54
CA ALA A 80 2.85 -18.87 18.62
C ALA A 80 3.91 -19.76 17.93
N PRO A 81 3.52 -20.94 17.48
CA PRO A 81 4.45 -21.80 16.76
C PRO A 81 5.04 -21.09 15.54
N ASP A 82 6.31 -21.35 15.25
CA ASP A 82 7.01 -20.70 14.15
C ASP A 82 6.28 -20.86 12.80
N ALA A 83 5.70 -22.02 12.55
CA ALA A 83 5.00 -22.23 11.29
C ALA A 83 3.80 -21.30 11.16
N ASP A 84 3.11 -21.04 12.27
CA ASP A 84 1.94 -20.16 12.24
C ASP A 84 2.39 -18.71 12.06
N LEU A 85 3.48 -18.33 12.69
CA LEU A 85 4.03 -16.98 12.52
C LEU A 85 4.52 -16.77 11.09
N ALA A 86 5.16 -17.80 10.52
CA ALA A 86 5.63 -17.69 9.15
C ALA A 86 4.47 -17.53 8.18
N GLU A 87 3.39 -18.27 8.38
CA GLU A 87 2.23 -18.16 7.51
C GLU A 87 1.59 -16.78 7.69
N ALA A 88 1.49 -16.30 8.91
CA ALA A 88 0.93 -14.97 9.17
C ALA A 88 1.76 -13.89 8.47
N PHE A 89 3.08 -14.04 8.47
CA PHE A 89 3.94 -13.07 7.80
C PHE A 89 3.80 -13.14 6.29
N ARG A 90 3.71 -14.35 5.73
CA ARG A 90 3.63 -14.51 4.27
C ARG A 90 2.33 -13.98 3.68
N THR A 91 1.28 -13.91 4.48
CA THR A 91 -0.05 -13.62 3.97
C THR A 91 -0.48 -12.18 4.22
N ALA A 92 0.42 -11.33 4.68
CA ALA A 92 0.11 -9.91 4.84
C ALA A 92 1.38 -9.09 4.74
N SER A 93 1.23 -7.84 4.34
CA SER A 93 2.36 -6.93 4.34
C SER A 93 1.85 -5.51 4.57
N GLY A 94 2.73 -4.66 5.08
CA GLY A 94 2.36 -3.29 5.32
C GLY A 94 3.57 -2.40 5.41
N PHE A 95 3.34 -1.12 5.15
CA PHE A 95 4.38 -0.12 5.28
C PHE A 95 3.76 1.24 5.56
N ALA A 96 4.60 2.16 6.00
CA ALA A 96 4.23 3.56 6.09
C ALA A 96 5.46 4.40 5.73
N GLY A 97 5.21 5.57 5.18
CA GLY A 97 6.28 6.47 4.80
C GLY A 97 5.75 7.73 4.19
N SER A 98 6.60 8.41 3.44
CA SER A 98 6.19 9.63 2.73
C SER A 98 6.06 9.33 1.25
N TYR A 99 5.44 10.23 0.51
CA TYR A 99 5.32 10.07 -0.93
C TYR A 99 5.42 11.41 -1.65
N GLU A 100 5.80 11.34 -2.90
CA GLU A 100 5.83 12.49 -3.79
C GLU A 100 5.30 12.06 -5.13
N ILE A 101 4.64 12.98 -5.83
CA ILE A 101 4.10 12.70 -7.15
C ILE A 101 4.82 13.53 -8.19
N THR A 102 5.22 12.88 -9.26
CA THR A 102 5.79 13.55 -10.42
C THR A 102 5.06 13.01 -11.63
N GLY A 103 4.19 13.84 -12.21
CA GLY A 103 3.40 13.40 -13.36
C GLY A 103 2.49 12.24 -13.00
N ASP A 104 2.66 11.13 -13.66
CA ASP A 104 1.85 9.95 -13.42
C ASP A 104 2.60 8.89 -12.61
N VAL A 105 3.59 9.32 -11.86
CA VAL A 105 4.38 8.42 -11.03
C VAL A 105 4.34 8.90 -9.60
N VAL A 106 4.10 7.98 -8.66
CA VAL A 106 4.22 8.29 -7.24
C VAL A 106 5.44 7.52 -6.73
N VAL A 107 6.24 8.20 -5.91
CA VAL A 107 7.43 7.61 -5.31
C VAL A 107 7.17 7.52 -3.81
N HIS A 108 7.24 6.30 -3.29
CA HIS A 108 7.09 6.07 -1.85
C HIS A 108 8.48 5.97 -1.24
N ARG A 109 8.70 6.70 -0.15
CA ARG A 109 9.91 6.52 0.65
C ARG A 109 9.48 5.78 1.91
N ILE A 110 9.91 4.55 2.04
CA ILE A 110 9.43 3.67 3.09
C ILE A 110 10.17 3.94 4.39
N LEU A 111 9.45 4.29 5.43
CA LEU A 111 10.05 4.59 6.73
C LEU A 111 9.93 3.41 7.69
N VAL A 112 8.88 2.62 7.58
CA VAL A 112 8.68 1.45 8.40
C VAL A 112 7.90 0.42 7.59
N SER A 113 8.19 -0.85 7.78
CA SER A 113 7.53 -1.89 7.01
C SER A 113 7.62 -3.22 7.74
N THR A 114 6.65 -4.09 7.47
CA THR A 114 6.73 -5.48 7.91
C THR A 114 7.81 -6.23 7.14
N VAL A 115 8.22 -5.72 5.97
CA VAL A 115 9.30 -6.32 5.20
C VAL A 115 10.56 -5.52 5.47
N PRO A 116 11.51 -6.06 6.24
CA PRO A 116 12.69 -5.29 6.66
C PRO A 116 13.47 -4.66 5.53
N ASN A 117 13.54 -5.35 4.40
CA ASN A 117 14.33 -4.87 3.27
C ASN A 117 13.77 -3.61 2.62
N TRP A 118 12.52 -3.27 2.88
CA TRP A 118 11.93 -2.09 2.28
C TRP A 118 12.28 -0.79 3.00
N VAL A 119 12.61 -0.90 4.29
CA VAL A 119 12.86 0.30 5.09
C VAL A 119 14.03 1.08 4.52
N GLY A 120 13.83 2.36 4.31
CA GLY A 120 14.87 3.23 3.76
C GLY A 120 14.95 3.23 2.24
N THR A 121 14.08 2.48 1.56
CA THR A 121 14.10 2.44 0.10
C THR A 121 13.07 3.40 -0.48
N GLU A 122 13.26 3.72 -1.76
CA GLU A 122 12.26 4.45 -2.54
C GLU A 122 11.66 3.49 -3.54
N GLN A 123 10.36 3.49 -3.61
CA GLN A 123 9.65 2.60 -4.54
C GLN A 123 8.88 3.46 -5.53
N VAL A 124 9.21 3.31 -6.79
CA VAL A 124 8.63 4.10 -7.87
C VAL A 124 7.43 3.35 -8.43
N ARG A 125 6.29 4.01 -8.47
CA ARG A 125 5.05 3.35 -8.87
C ARG A 125 4.28 4.20 -9.86
N PRO A 126 4.31 3.85 -11.14
CA PRO A 126 3.41 4.49 -12.08
C PRO A 126 1.97 4.27 -11.63
N PHE A 127 1.13 5.24 -11.80
CA PHE A 127 -0.26 5.10 -11.37
C PHE A 127 -1.23 5.76 -12.36
N ALA A 128 -2.47 5.34 -12.29
CA ALA A 128 -3.55 5.95 -13.07
C ALA A 128 -4.81 5.92 -12.22
N ILE A 129 -5.62 6.94 -12.37
CA ILE A 129 -6.90 7.03 -11.68
C ILE A 129 -7.97 7.18 -12.74
N ASP A 130 -8.99 6.32 -12.67
CA ASP A 130 -10.09 6.34 -13.60
C ASP A 130 -11.35 6.30 -12.73
N GLY A 131 -11.97 7.45 -12.53
CA GLY A 131 -13.12 7.56 -11.64
C GLY A 131 -12.71 7.27 -10.22
N ASP A 132 -13.28 6.24 -9.63
CA ASP A 132 -12.96 5.86 -8.26
C ASP A 132 -11.97 4.69 -8.20
N LEU A 133 -11.35 4.34 -9.33
CA LEU A 133 -10.36 3.26 -9.35
C LEU A 133 -8.96 3.80 -9.51
N LEU A 134 -8.08 3.32 -8.66
CA LEU A 134 -6.65 3.61 -8.72
C LEU A 134 -5.94 2.33 -9.15
N THR A 135 -5.03 2.45 -10.10
CA THR A 135 -4.15 1.35 -10.47
C THR A 135 -2.72 1.78 -10.22
N LEU A 136 -1.98 0.99 -9.44
CA LEU A 136 -0.56 1.20 -9.23
C LEU A 136 0.19 0.08 -9.94
N ARG A 137 1.29 0.44 -10.61
CA ARG A 137 2.05 -0.54 -11.39
C ARG A 137 3.53 -0.51 -11.06
N PRO A 138 3.92 -0.92 -9.85
CA PRO A 138 5.34 -1.09 -9.59
C PRO A 138 5.87 -2.22 -10.50
N PRO A 139 7.16 -2.23 -10.79
CA PRO A 139 7.70 -3.26 -11.69
C PRO A 139 7.31 -4.67 -11.25
N GLY A 140 6.68 -5.40 -12.16
CA GLY A 140 6.26 -6.78 -11.89
C GLY A 140 4.99 -6.92 -11.08
N TRP A 141 4.34 -5.82 -10.71
CA TRP A 141 3.14 -5.87 -9.88
C TRP A 141 2.05 -5.00 -10.45
N ARG A 142 0.82 -5.30 -10.07
CA ARG A 142 -0.31 -4.45 -10.38
C ARG A 142 -1.26 -4.48 -9.19
N LEU A 143 -1.59 -3.32 -8.67
CA LEU A 143 -2.54 -3.20 -7.58
C LEU A 143 -3.68 -2.32 -8.05
N VAL A 144 -4.90 -2.77 -7.82
CA VAL A 144 -6.10 -1.98 -8.12
C VAL A 144 -6.82 -1.72 -6.81
N ALA A 145 -7.23 -0.49 -6.60
CA ALA A 145 -7.95 -0.10 -5.39
C ALA A 145 -9.09 0.83 -5.75
N ARG A 146 -10.12 0.82 -4.91
CA ARG A 146 -11.31 1.65 -5.12
C ARG A 146 -11.38 2.68 -4.02
N ARG A 147 -11.68 3.90 -4.38
CA ARG A 147 -11.77 4.98 -3.41
C ARG A 147 -12.87 4.72 -2.41
N LEU A 148 -12.54 4.82 -1.14
CA LEU A 148 -13.52 4.85 -0.09
C LEU A 148 -13.81 6.31 0.22
N GLY A 149 -14.90 6.54 0.83
CA GLY A 149 -15.00 7.83 1.36
C GLY A 149 -16.25 8.49 1.23
N ALA A 150 -16.16 9.70 1.60
CA ALA A 150 -17.26 10.51 1.80
C ALA A 150 -18.08 10.53 0.59
N GLY A 151 -18.07 10.22 -0.28
CA GLY A 151 -18.99 10.29 -1.32
C GLY A 151 -19.49 8.96 -1.65
N SER A 152 -19.03 7.99 -1.01
CA SER A 152 -19.44 6.66 -1.44
C SER A 152 -20.37 6.00 -0.49
#